data_6003ba3726e21beaa71c6a214e8800be
#
_entry.id   6003ba3726e21beaa71c6a214e8800be
#
_cell.length_a   1.000
_cell.length_b   1.000
_cell.length_c   1.000
_cell.angle_alpha   90.00
_cell.angle_beta   90.00
_cell.angle_gamma   90.00
#
_symmetry.space_group_name_H-M   'P 1'
#
loop_
_entity.id
_entity.type
_entity.pdbx_description
1 polymer ?
#
loop_
_entity_poly.entity_id
_entity_poly.type
_entity_poly.pdbx_seq_one_letter_code
_entity_poly.pdbx_strand_id
1 'polypeptide(L)'
;VADYDQEVSHEHKKFENIIWEGKTITGREFFDCQFYKCSLKECIFVDCSFEKCTFEDCDLSLIQFKKTAFSRVVLQHSKAIGVAWTNARDPLTVDFHHSRISYGTFSGKNLKKAVFIHCQADEVDFSACNLSLANFTGTDLAGARFAATDLTQANFVGAQRYAINVQENKVRKAKFSLPDALALLDGLGVEIVE
;
A
#
# COMPACT_ATOMS: atom_id res chain seq x y z
N VAL A 1 12.22 29.78 -2.18
CA VAL A 1 12.07 28.42 -1.59
C VAL A 1 11.42 28.67 -0.24
N ALA A 2 10.13 28.30 -0.11
CA ALA A 2 9.47 28.44 1.19
C ALA A 2 10.14 27.49 2.18
N ASP A 3 10.48 28.03 3.34
CA ASP A 3 11.21 27.30 4.39
C ASP A 3 10.22 26.40 5.15
N TYR A 4 9.78 25.30 4.50
CA TYR A 4 8.90 24.30 5.09
C TYR A 4 9.61 23.50 6.20
N ASP A 5 10.91 23.73 6.40
CA ASP A 5 11.71 22.98 7.36
C ASP A 5 11.51 23.43 8.82
N GLN A 6 10.86 24.56 9.09
CA GLN A 6 10.68 25.09 10.45
C GLN A 6 9.28 24.90 11.05
N GLU A 7 8.24 24.76 10.21
CA GLU A 7 6.88 24.56 10.71
C GLU A 7 6.66 23.13 11.19
N VAL A 8 6.12 22.98 12.39
CA VAL A 8 5.77 21.67 12.97
C VAL A 8 4.47 21.12 12.39
N SER A 9 3.45 21.97 12.22
CA SER A 9 2.12 21.59 11.75
C SER A 9 1.80 22.25 10.41
N HIS A 10 1.31 21.44 9.48
CA HIS A 10 0.88 21.86 8.16
C HIS A 10 -0.57 21.43 7.96
N GLU A 11 -1.46 22.39 7.75
CA GLU A 11 -2.89 22.13 7.54
C GLU A 11 -3.35 22.69 6.20
N HIS A 12 -4.12 21.91 5.44
CA HIS A 12 -4.72 22.30 4.15
C HIS A 12 -3.71 22.88 3.14
N LYS A 13 -2.43 22.47 3.24
CA LYS A 13 -1.37 22.99 2.36
C LYS A 13 -1.22 22.13 1.11
N LYS A 14 -0.81 22.80 0.03
CA LYS A 14 -0.40 22.14 -1.20
C LYS A 14 1.12 22.25 -1.36
N PHE A 15 1.76 21.10 -1.49
CA PHE A 15 3.18 20.94 -1.76
C PHE A 15 3.33 20.52 -3.22
N GLU A 16 3.98 21.35 -4.04
CA GLU A 16 4.16 21.06 -5.46
C GLU A 16 5.63 21.03 -5.83
N ASN A 17 6.02 20.00 -6.58
CA ASN A 17 7.38 19.84 -7.12
C ASN A 17 8.47 19.90 -6.02
N ILE A 18 8.15 19.49 -4.80
CA ILE A 18 9.11 19.45 -3.70
C ILE A 18 10.05 18.27 -3.87
N ILE A 19 11.33 18.48 -3.65
CA ILE A 19 12.37 17.45 -3.66
C ILE A 19 12.98 17.38 -2.26
N TRP A 20 12.62 16.33 -1.52
CA TRP A 20 13.13 16.04 -0.17
C TRP A 20 14.00 14.79 -0.12
N GLU A 21 14.45 14.29 -1.25
CA GLU A 21 15.17 13.02 -1.36
C GLU A 21 16.27 12.86 -0.32
N GLY A 22 16.29 11.71 0.37
CA GLY A 22 17.27 11.36 1.40
C GLY A 22 17.22 12.20 2.68
N LYS A 23 16.27 13.14 2.82
CA LYS A 23 16.16 13.96 4.03
C LYS A 23 15.60 13.20 5.21
N THR A 24 16.05 13.53 6.42
CA THR A 24 15.39 13.15 7.67
C THR A 24 14.43 14.27 8.09
N ILE A 25 13.15 13.93 8.22
CA ILE A 25 12.07 14.85 8.59
C ILE A 25 11.54 14.39 9.94
N THR A 26 11.59 15.27 10.95
CA THR A 26 11.27 14.92 12.33
C THR A 26 10.17 15.80 12.90
N GLY A 27 9.22 15.18 13.60
CA GLY A 27 8.21 15.88 14.39
C GLY A 27 7.29 16.76 13.54
N ARG A 28 6.90 16.31 12.34
CA ARG A 28 6.03 17.07 11.45
C ARG A 28 4.63 16.45 11.39
N GLU A 29 3.64 17.31 11.40
CA GLU A 29 2.23 16.94 11.28
C GLU A 29 1.66 17.53 10.00
N PHE A 30 1.09 16.65 9.17
CA PHE A 30 0.43 17.03 7.93
C PHE A 30 -1.03 16.61 8.01
N PHE A 31 -1.92 17.60 8.06
CA PHE A 31 -3.36 17.39 8.08
C PHE A 31 -4.02 17.96 6.82
N ASP A 32 -4.75 17.13 6.10
CA ASP A 32 -5.48 17.49 4.87
C ASP A 32 -4.58 18.21 3.85
N CYS A 33 -3.35 17.70 3.70
CA CYS A 33 -2.35 18.25 2.78
C CYS A 33 -2.33 17.48 1.47
N GLN A 34 -2.00 18.19 0.39
CA GLN A 34 -1.83 17.63 -0.94
C GLN A 34 -0.38 17.74 -1.38
N PHE A 35 0.21 16.60 -1.76
CA PHE A 35 1.53 16.53 -2.36
C PHE A 35 1.36 16.20 -3.85
N TYR A 36 1.83 17.07 -4.73
CA TYR A 36 1.72 16.92 -6.16
C TYR A 36 3.09 16.99 -6.83
N LYS A 37 3.42 15.96 -7.60
CA LYS A 37 4.72 15.84 -8.28
C LYS A 37 5.92 16.02 -7.35
N CYS A 38 5.84 15.51 -6.13
CA CYS A 38 6.91 15.60 -5.14
C CYS A 38 7.79 14.34 -5.16
N SER A 39 9.09 14.52 -4.93
CA SER A 39 10.01 13.42 -4.67
C SER A 39 10.40 13.39 -3.21
N LEU A 40 9.97 12.33 -2.52
CA LEU A 40 10.27 12.03 -1.12
C LEU A 40 11.15 10.77 -1.03
N LYS A 41 11.73 10.35 -2.14
CA LYS A 41 12.51 9.12 -2.24
C LYS A 41 13.58 9.06 -1.15
N GLU A 42 13.69 7.90 -0.50
CA GLU A 42 14.67 7.64 0.56
C GLU A 42 14.55 8.56 1.79
N CYS A 43 13.47 9.35 1.93
CA CYS A 43 13.22 10.13 3.14
C CYS A 43 13.09 9.25 4.37
N ILE A 44 13.53 9.77 5.53
CA ILE A 44 13.34 9.15 6.83
C ILE A 44 12.38 10.04 7.62
N PHE A 45 11.18 9.53 7.91
CA PHE A 45 10.19 10.23 8.74
C PHE A 45 10.26 9.73 10.17
N VAL A 46 10.55 10.64 11.12
CA VAL A 46 10.66 10.33 12.54
C VAL A 46 9.64 11.15 13.32
N ASP A 47 8.80 10.47 14.11
CA ASP A 47 7.74 11.10 14.91
C ASP A 47 6.83 12.04 14.07
N CYS A 48 6.49 11.63 12.85
CA CYS A 48 5.63 12.40 11.94
C CYS A 48 4.21 11.83 11.88
N SER A 49 3.26 12.64 11.41
CA SER A 49 1.91 12.18 11.11
C SER A 49 1.41 12.74 9.78
N PHE A 50 0.76 11.86 9.01
CA PHE A 50 0.04 12.20 7.79
C PHE A 50 -1.42 11.81 7.98
N GLU A 51 -2.32 12.78 8.05
CA GLU A 51 -3.74 12.53 8.20
C GLU A 51 -4.53 13.19 7.06
N LYS A 52 -5.38 12.42 6.37
CA LYS A 52 -6.16 12.84 5.18
C LYS A 52 -5.30 13.40 4.04
N CYS A 53 -4.03 13.05 3.98
CA CYS A 53 -3.13 13.54 2.95
C CYS A 53 -3.27 12.77 1.65
N THR A 54 -3.06 13.46 0.54
CA THR A 54 -3.03 12.87 -0.80
C THR A 54 -1.66 13.08 -1.42
N PHE A 55 -1.11 12.00 -2.01
CA PHE A 55 0.11 12.03 -2.81
C PHE A 55 -0.26 11.68 -4.25
N GLU A 56 -0.12 12.64 -5.16
CA GLU A 56 -0.42 12.48 -6.58
C GLU A 56 0.83 12.71 -7.43
N ASP A 57 1.10 11.79 -8.34
CA ASP A 57 2.31 11.80 -9.19
C ASP A 57 3.63 11.88 -8.38
N CYS A 58 3.65 11.34 -7.16
CA CYS A 58 4.79 11.45 -6.24
C CYS A 58 5.67 10.19 -6.24
N ASP A 59 6.95 10.36 -5.86
CA ASP A 59 7.85 9.25 -5.57
C ASP A 59 8.17 9.18 -4.07
N LEU A 60 7.63 8.13 -3.43
CA LEU A 60 7.85 7.78 -2.03
C LEU A 60 8.69 6.49 -1.92
N SER A 61 9.40 6.10 -2.96
CA SER A 61 10.17 4.85 -2.94
C SER A 61 11.25 4.88 -1.86
N LEU A 62 11.42 3.73 -1.19
CA LEU A 62 12.44 3.51 -0.15
C LEU A 62 12.34 4.46 1.06
N ILE A 63 11.18 5.12 1.27
CA ILE A 63 10.99 5.90 2.50
C ILE A 63 11.04 4.98 3.73
N GLN A 64 11.53 5.52 4.83
CA GLN A 64 11.63 4.83 6.10
C GLN A 64 10.80 5.56 7.17
N PHE A 65 10.29 4.81 8.13
CA PHE A 65 9.45 5.35 9.20
C PHE A 65 9.97 4.96 10.57
N LYS A 66 9.92 5.90 11.49
CA LYS A 66 10.08 5.65 12.92
C LYS A 66 9.00 6.40 13.68
N LYS A 67 8.11 5.70 14.36
CA LYS A 67 6.97 6.27 15.10
C LYS A 67 6.07 7.19 14.25
N THR A 68 6.01 6.98 12.95
CA THR A 68 5.24 7.80 12.00
C THR A 68 3.89 7.14 11.71
N ALA A 69 2.84 7.95 11.69
CA ALA A 69 1.46 7.51 11.46
C ALA A 69 0.94 7.95 10.10
N PHE A 70 0.12 7.08 9.49
CA PHE A 70 -0.59 7.35 8.24
C PHE A 70 -2.07 7.03 8.44
N SER A 71 -2.92 8.05 8.44
CA SER A 71 -4.36 7.93 8.65
C SER A 71 -5.13 8.54 7.49
N ARG A 72 -5.93 7.72 6.78
CA ARG A 72 -6.72 8.15 5.63
C ARG A 72 -5.87 8.83 4.55
N VAL A 73 -4.73 8.22 4.25
CA VAL A 73 -3.79 8.70 3.22
C VAL A 73 -4.12 8.02 1.90
N VAL A 74 -4.04 8.76 0.81
CA VAL A 74 -4.24 8.24 -0.55
C VAL A 74 -2.99 8.48 -1.38
N LEU A 75 -2.49 7.43 -2.04
CA LEU A 75 -1.49 7.52 -3.09
C LEU A 75 -2.16 7.28 -4.44
N GLN A 76 -2.03 8.23 -5.36
CA GLN A 76 -2.58 8.15 -6.70
C GLN A 76 -1.48 8.40 -7.73
N HIS A 77 -1.40 7.57 -8.77
CA HIS A 77 -0.38 7.64 -9.82
C HIS A 77 1.06 7.77 -9.28
N SER A 78 1.30 7.22 -8.10
CA SER A 78 2.53 7.44 -7.32
C SER A 78 3.35 6.16 -7.16
N LYS A 79 4.59 6.31 -6.69
CA LYS A 79 5.49 5.20 -6.40
C LYS A 79 5.77 5.13 -4.90
N ALA A 80 5.69 3.92 -4.34
CA ALA A 80 6.09 3.59 -2.97
C ALA A 80 6.80 2.23 -2.98
N ILE A 81 7.83 2.12 -3.82
CA ILE A 81 8.57 0.89 -4.06
C ILE A 81 9.50 0.59 -2.88
N GLY A 82 9.50 -0.67 -2.41
CA GLY A 82 10.41 -1.12 -1.34
C GLY A 82 10.12 -0.51 0.03
N VAL A 83 8.89 -0.05 0.27
CA VAL A 83 8.52 0.58 1.55
C VAL A 83 8.12 -0.46 2.59
N ALA A 84 8.73 -0.40 3.78
CA ALA A 84 8.38 -1.24 4.91
C ALA A 84 7.22 -0.63 5.74
N TRP A 85 5.99 -0.80 5.27
CA TRP A 85 4.78 -0.29 5.94
C TRP A 85 4.55 -0.93 7.31
N THR A 86 5.18 -2.08 7.58
CA THR A 86 5.21 -2.71 8.91
C THR A 86 5.73 -1.78 10.00
N ASN A 87 6.60 -0.84 9.66
CA ASN A 87 7.20 0.12 10.60
C ASN A 87 6.31 1.34 10.89
N ALA A 88 5.22 1.53 10.14
CA ALA A 88 4.26 2.59 10.41
C ALA A 88 3.47 2.31 11.69
N ARG A 89 3.12 3.38 12.42
CA ARG A 89 2.24 3.25 13.61
C ARG A 89 0.85 2.77 13.20
N ASP A 90 0.27 1.95 14.05
CA ASP A 90 -1.13 1.55 13.91
C ASP A 90 -2.08 2.60 14.53
N PRO A 91 -3.28 2.77 13.99
CA PRO A 91 -3.80 2.11 12.79
C PRO A 91 -3.19 2.68 11.51
N LEU A 92 -2.81 1.79 10.58
CA LEU A 92 -2.37 2.15 9.24
C LEU A 92 -3.59 2.18 8.29
N THR A 93 -3.91 3.34 7.73
CA THR A 93 -4.97 3.48 6.71
C THR A 93 -4.43 4.25 5.51
N VAL A 94 -4.03 3.51 4.48
CA VAL A 94 -3.49 4.03 3.22
C VAL A 94 -4.16 3.30 2.07
N ASP A 95 -4.67 4.05 1.10
CA ASP A 95 -5.25 3.55 -0.13
C ASP A 95 -4.34 3.87 -1.32
N PHE A 96 -4.25 2.94 -2.26
CA PHE A 96 -3.40 3.02 -3.43
C PHE A 96 -4.22 2.91 -4.70
N HIS A 97 -4.10 3.88 -5.59
CA HIS A 97 -4.76 3.92 -6.88
C HIS A 97 -3.73 4.13 -7.99
N HIS A 98 -3.75 3.29 -9.02
CA HIS A 98 -2.85 3.41 -10.18
C HIS A 98 -1.38 3.61 -9.79
N SER A 99 -0.96 3.00 -8.69
CA SER A 99 0.33 3.26 -8.07
C SER A 99 1.23 2.02 -8.08
N ARG A 100 2.52 2.23 -7.98
CA ARG A 100 3.49 1.15 -7.89
C ARG A 100 3.98 0.98 -6.47
N ILE A 101 3.71 -0.20 -5.88
CA ILE A 101 4.05 -0.53 -4.49
C ILE A 101 4.93 -1.79 -4.38
N SER A 102 5.54 -2.18 -5.50
CA SER A 102 6.35 -3.40 -5.61
C SER A 102 7.41 -3.49 -4.51
N TYR A 103 7.71 -4.72 -4.07
CA TYR A 103 8.71 -5.01 -3.01
C TYR A 103 8.40 -4.40 -1.65
N GLY A 104 7.18 -3.94 -1.43
CA GLY A 104 6.76 -3.42 -0.13
C GLY A 104 6.40 -4.54 0.86
N THR A 105 6.36 -4.24 2.16
CA THR A 105 5.87 -5.19 3.16
C THR A 105 4.82 -4.57 4.08
N PHE A 106 3.69 -5.27 4.19
CA PHE A 106 2.59 -4.94 5.09
C PHE A 106 2.39 -6.04 6.16
N SER A 107 3.28 -7.02 6.21
CA SER A 107 3.09 -8.21 7.04
C SER A 107 2.57 -7.90 8.45
N GLY A 108 1.53 -8.62 8.87
CA GLY A 108 0.87 -8.47 10.17
C GLY A 108 -0.04 -7.25 10.33
N LYS A 109 -0.18 -6.37 9.33
CA LYS A 109 -1.01 -5.16 9.44
C LYS A 109 -2.51 -5.45 9.32
N ASN A 110 -3.29 -4.61 10.00
CA ASN A 110 -4.74 -4.57 9.80
C ASN A 110 -5.08 -3.59 8.67
N LEU A 111 -5.32 -4.16 7.49
CA LEU A 111 -5.65 -3.45 6.24
C LEU A 111 -7.10 -3.73 5.81
N LYS A 112 -7.99 -3.91 6.79
CA LYS A 112 -9.41 -4.13 6.52
C LYS A 112 -9.99 -2.99 5.70
N LYS A 113 -10.63 -3.31 4.56
CA LYS A 113 -11.19 -2.37 3.59
C LYS A 113 -10.17 -1.52 2.84
N ALA A 114 -8.87 -1.77 2.96
CA ALA A 114 -7.85 -1.04 2.20
C ALA A 114 -8.06 -1.21 0.68
N VAL A 115 -7.66 -0.19 -0.07
CA VAL A 115 -7.84 -0.13 -1.51
C VAL A 115 -6.48 -0.22 -2.21
N PHE A 116 -6.40 -1.16 -3.17
CA PHE A 116 -5.24 -1.38 -4.05
C PHE A 116 -5.79 -1.53 -5.48
N ILE A 117 -6.25 -0.43 -6.09
CA ILE A 117 -6.90 -0.46 -7.40
C ILE A 117 -5.91 -0.14 -8.51
N HIS A 118 -5.83 -1.02 -9.53
CA HIS A 118 -4.96 -0.87 -10.70
C HIS A 118 -3.50 -0.61 -10.33
N CYS A 119 -3.02 -1.25 -9.27
CA CYS A 119 -1.65 -1.11 -8.79
C CYS A 119 -0.70 -2.14 -9.40
N GLN A 120 0.59 -1.82 -9.39
CA GLN A 120 1.66 -2.79 -9.55
C GLN A 120 2.17 -3.15 -8.15
N ALA A 121 1.90 -4.38 -7.72
CA ALA A 121 2.20 -4.90 -6.39
C ALA A 121 3.08 -6.16 -6.44
N ASP A 122 4.05 -6.16 -7.38
CA ASP A 122 4.96 -7.29 -7.54
C ASP A 122 5.77 -7.51 -6.27
N GLU A 123 5.90 -8.76 -5.84
CA GLU A 123 6.70 -9.18 -4.67
C GLU A 123 6.31 -8.48 -3.35
N VAL A 124 5.08 -7.98 -3.23
CA VAL A 124 4.60 -7.39 -1.97
C VAL A 124 4.29 -8.49 -0.95
N ASP A 125 4.71 -8.27 0.29
CA ASP A 125 4.41 -9.19 1.40
C ASP A 125 3.15 -8.75 2.16
N PHE A 126 2.05 -9.48 1.98
CA PHE A 126 0.79 -9.33 2.70
C PHE A 126 0.56 -10.44 3.75
N SER A 127 1.60 -11.19 4.11
CA SER A 127 1.45 -12.31 5.06
C SER A 127 0.91 -11.85 6.41
N ALA A 128 0.07 -12.68 7.02
CA ALA A 128 -0.57 -12.44 8.32
C ALA A 128 -1.41 -11.15 8.41
N CYS A 129 -1.77 -10.54 7.29
CA CYS A 129 -2.61 -9.33 7.26
C CYS A 129 -4.09 -9.65 7.49
N ASN A 130 -4.82 -8.69 8.05
CA ASN A 130 -6.26 -8.64 7.89
C ASN A 130 -6.61 -7.78 6.65
N LEU A 131 -6.89 -8.41 5.54
CA LEU A 131 -7.33 -7.80 4.28
C LEU A 131 -8.82 -8.06 4.00
N SER A 132 -9.60 -8.33 5.03
CA SER A 132 -11.04 -8.53 4.86
C SER A 132 -11.70 -7.29 4.23
N LEU A 133 -12.53 -7.50 3.21
CA LEU A 133 -13.17 -6.44 2.42
C LEU A 133 -12.18 -5.55 1.62
N ALA A 134 -10.91 -5.88 1.54
CA ALA A 134 -9.96 -5.11 0.72
C ALA A 134 -10.28 -5.21 -0.77
N ASN A 135 -9.88 -4.21 -1.53
CA ASN A 135 -10.16 -4.12 -2.96
C ASN A 135 -8.86 -4.12 -3.78
N PHE A 136 -8.63 -5.20 -4.53
CA PHE A 136 -7.49 -5.41 -5.43
C PHE A 136 -7.89 -5.34 -6.91
N THR A 137 -9.01 -4.69 -7.24
CA THR A 137 -9.50 -4.62 -8.62
C THR A 137 -8.40 -4.19 -9.59
N GLY A 138 -8.15 -5.01 -10.62
CA GLY A 138 -7.20 -4.72 -11.69
C GLY A 138 -5.74 -4.64 -11.27
N THR A 139 -5.38 -5.11 -10.08
CA THR A 139 -4.01 -5.03 -9.55
C THR A 139 -3.19 -6.24 -9.98
N ASP A 140 -1.97 -5.98 -10.37
CA ASP A 140 -0.96 -6.98 -10.68
C ASP A 140 -0.25 -7.41 -9.39
N LEU A 141 -0.33 -8.69 -9.08
CA LEU A 141 0.14 -9.29 -7.83
C LEU A 141 1.25 -10.34 -8.06
N ALA A 142 2.06 -10.17 -9.11
CA ALA A 142 3.12 -11.14 -9.43
C ALA A 142 4.07 -11.33 -8.24
N GLY A 143 4.23 -12.56 -7.78
CA GLY A 143 5.10 -12.88 -6.65
C GLY A 143 4.64 -12.33 -5.29
N ALA A 144 3.47 -11.67 -5.22
CA ALA A 144 2.92 -11.19 -3.94
C ALA A 144 2.60 -12.38 -3.01
N ARG A 145 2.92 -12.24 -1.73
CA ARG A 145 2.76 -13.30 -0.74
C ARG A 145 1.54 -13.08 0.13
N PHE A 146 0.69 -14.13 0.18
CA PHE A 146 -0.48 -14.21 1.05
C PHE A 146 -0.35 -15.52 1.87
N ALA A 147 0.15 -15.44 3.06
CA ALA A 147 0.25 -16.59 3.97
C ALA A 147 -0.43 -16.24 5.31
N ALA A 148 -1.30 -17.10 5.81
CA ALA A 148 -2.08 -16.86 7.03
C ALA A 148 -2.88 -15.53 7.01
N THR A 149 -3.34 -15.10 5.83
CA THR A 149 -3.98 -13.81 5.59
C THR A 149 -5.50 -13.95 5.61
N ASP A 150 -6.20 -12.98 6.20
CA ASP A 150 -7.66 -12.90 6.13
C ASP A 150 -8.10 -12.10 4.90
N LEU A 151 -8.56 -12.80 3.86
CA LEU A 151 -9.08 -12.25 2.60
C LEU A 151 -10.61 -12.34 2.54
N THR A 152 -11.30 -12.50 3.68
CA THR A 152 -12.75 -12.62 3.73
C THR A 152 -13.42 -11.45 3.01
N GLN A 153 -14.25 -11.74 2.00
CA GLN A 153 -14.95 -10.75 1.17
C GLN A 153 -14.03 -9.77 0.41
N ALA A 154 -12.74 -10.05 0.29
CA ALA A 154 -11.84 -9.25 -0.55
C ALA A 154 -12.23 -9.36 -2.03
N ASN A 155 -11.96 -8.30 -2.80
CA ASN A 155 -12.29 -8.22 -4.22
C ASN A 155 -11.02 -8.28 -5.08
N PHE A 156 -10.87 -9.36 -5.84
CA PHE A 156 -9.78 -9.60 -6.81
C PHE A 156 -10.28 -9.59 -8.26
N VAL A 157 -11.42 -8.96 -8.54
CA VAL A 157 -11.95 -8.91 -9.92
C VAL A 157 -10.96 -8.14 -10.82
N GLY A 158 -10.50 -8.80 -11.89
CA GLY A 158 -9.49 -8.26 -12.81
C GLY A 158 -8.08 -8.20 -12.24
N ALA A 159 -7.85 -8.64 -11.00
CA ALA A 159 -6.50 -8.82 -10.47
C ALA A 159 -5.78 -9.96 -11.18
N GLN A 160 -4.48 -9.84 -11.37
CA GLN A 160 -3.70 -10.75 -12.19
C GLN A 160 -2.50 -11.31 -11.43
N ARG A 161 -2.02 -12.49 -11.87
CA ARG A 161 -0.76 -13.11 -11.45
C ARG A 161 -0.65 -13.37 -9.94
N TYR A 162 -1.76 -13.45 -9.21
CA TYR A 162 -1.74 -13.80 -7.79
C TYR A 162 -1.54 -15.31 -7.60
N ALA A 163 -0.82 -15.68 -6.53
CA ALA A 163 -0.71 -17.04 -6.05
C ALA A 163 -1.27 -17.11 -4.62
N ILE A 164 -2.53 -17.47 -4.48
CA ILE A 164 -3.22 -17.53 -3.18
C ILE A 164 -3.56 -18.98 -2.86
N ASN A 165 -2.88 -19.55 -1.87
CA ASN A 165 -3.23 -20.86 -1.35
C ASN A 165 -4.51 -20.76 -0.48
N VAL A 166 -5.61 -21.33 -0.95
CA VAL A 166 -6.91 -21.28 -0.28
C VAL A 166 -6.96 -22.11 1.01
N GLN A 167 -6.02 -23.01 1.23
CA GLN A 167 -5.91 -23.80 2.47
C GLN A 167 -5.20 -23.01 3.59
N GLU A 168 -4.31 -22.10 3.24
CA GLU A 168 -3.55 -21.31 4.19
C GLU A 168 -4.18 -19.96 4.51
N ASN A 169 -5.17 -19.52 3.71
CA ASN A 169 -5.77 -18.20 3.79
C ASN A 169 -7.28 -18.27 4.00
N LYS A 170 -7.87 -17.27 4.65
CA LYS A 170 -9.33 -17.16 4.79
C LYS A 170 -9.90 -16.46 3.57
N VAL A 171 -10.47 -17.21 2.62
CA VAL A 171 -10.99 -16.67 1.35
C VAL A 171 -12.53 -16.65 1.28
N ARG A 172 -13.23 -16.77 2.40
CA ARG A 172 -14.69 -16.84 2.42
C ARG A 172 -15.32 -15.63 1.74
N LYS A 173 -16.15 -15.86 0.71
CA LYS A 173 -16.82 -14.83 -0.10
C LYS A 173 -15.89 -13.83 -0.79
N ALA A 174 -14.60 -14.13 -0.90
CA ALA A 174 -13.72 -13.36 -1.77
C ALA A 174 -14.17 -13.50 -3.23
N LYS A 175 -13.98 -12.44 -4.03
CA LYS A 175 -14.41 -12.37 -5.43
C LYS A 175 -13.20 -12.45 -6.33
N PHE A 176 -13.26 -13.37 -7.30
CA PHE A 176 -12.23 -13.56 -8.32
C PHE A 176 -12.88 -13.58 -9.70
N SER A 177 -12.13 -13.27 -10.74
CA SER A 177 -12.57 -13.38 -12.13
C SER A 177 -11.76 -14.43 -12.89
N LEU A 178 -12.37 -15.03 -13.91
CA LEU A 178 -11.66 -15.89 -14.86
C LEU A 178 -10.83 -15.04 -15.84
N PRO A 179 -9.72 -15.55 -16.40
CA PRO A 179 -9.18 -16.90 -16.14
C PRO A 179 -8.30 -17.02 -14.89
N ASP A 180 -7.85 -15.92 -14.29
CA ASP A 180 -6.86 -15.93 -13.20
C ASP A 180 -7.33 -16.71 -11.95
N ALA A 181 -8.66 -16.84 -11.75
CA ALA A 181 -9.22 -17.64 -10.66
C ALA A 181 -8.79 -19.12 -10.70
N LEU A 182 -8.37 -19.64 -11.83
CA LEU A 182 -7.87 -21.03 -11.95
C LEU A 182 -6.62 -21.27 -11.10
N ALA A 183 -5.79 -20.25 -10.88
CA ALA A 183 -4.62 -20.35 -10.00
C ALA A 183 -4.97 -20.71 -8.54
N LEU A 184 -6.21 -20.52 -8.09
CA LEU A 184 -6.65 -20.95 -6.75
C LEU A 184 -6.70 -22.47 -6.60
N LEU A 185 -6.75 -23.22 -7.70
CA LEU A 185 -6.79 -24.68 -7.72
C LEU A 185 -5.40 -25.30 -7.54
N ASP A 186 -4.32 -24.55 -7.80
CA ASP A 186 -2.94 -25.05 -7.71
C ASP A 186 -2.64 -25.60 -6.29
N GLY A 187 -3.13 -24.93 -5.26
CA GLY A 187 -2.96 -25.35 -3.87
C GLY A 187 -3.76 -26.62 -3.47
N LEU A 188 -4.69 -27.08 -4.33
CA LEU A 188 -5.53 -28.24 -4.07
C LEU A 188 -4.99 -29.54 -4.69
N GLY A 189 -3.89 -29.47 -5.47
CA GLY A 189 -3.31 -30.63 -6.12
C GLY A 189 -4.19 -31.26 -7.20
N VAL A 190 -5.06 -30.47 -7.84
CA VAL A 190 -5.92 -30.93 -8.94
C VAL A 190 -5.25 -30.70 -10.30
N GLU A 191 -5.49 -31.59 -11.23
CA GLU A 191 -5.11 -31.42 -12.63
C GLU A 191 -6.27 -30.83 -13.41
N ILE A 192 -6.00 -29.76 -14.16
CA ILE A 192 -6.96 -29.17 -15.09
C ILE A 192 -6.60 -29.66 -16.49
N VAL A 193 -7.51 -30.37 -17.13
CA VAL A 193 -7.36 -30.85 -18.51
C VAL A 193 -8.31 -30.05 -19.42
N GLU A 194 -7.85 -29.75 -20.67
CA GLU A 194 -8.67 -29.10 -21.70
C GLU A 194 -9.68 -30.06 -22.34
#